data_96b475fa07ada34b7402717887d06d33
#
_entry.id   96b475fa07ada34b7402717887d06d33
#
_cell.length_a   1.000
_cell.length_b   1.000
_cell.length_c   1.000
_cell.angle_alpha   90.00
_cell.angle_beta   90.00
_cell.angle_gamma   90.00
#
_symmetry.space_group_name_H-M   'P 1'
#
loop_
_entity.id
_entity.type
_entity.pdbx_description
1 polymer ?
#
loop_
_entity_poly.entity_id
_entity_poly.type
_entity_poly.pdbx_seq_one_letter_code
_entity_poly.pdbx_strand_id
1 'polypeptide(L)'
;MATILIANDGSRLAGQALNEGLALAKDLGDRVVIVTVWQIPVGEFGAPYPPFAIDELIRVEKEHAEKVLDDSAARARELGVEAETELREGFPAEEICAAADERGVRLIVLGSHGWGAIRSILHGSVAAGVLHRAKRPVLLVRGQDD
;
A
#
# COMPACT_ATOMS: atom_id res chain seq x y z
N MET A 1 18.70 5.59 12.16
CA MET A 1 17.98 4.95 11.03
C MET A 1 16.49 5.25 11.16
N ALA A 2 15.94 5.94 10.18
CA ALA A 2 14.51 6.23 10.15
C ALA A 2 13.76 5.11 9.43
N THR A 3 12.44 5.23 9.38
CA THR A 3 11.58 4.26 8.71
C THR A 3 10.82 4.95 7.58
N ILE A 4 10.78 4.32 6.42
CA ILE A 4 9.95 4.74 5.29
C ILE A 4 8.80 3.74 5.18
N LEU A 5 7.57 4.25 5.04
CA LEU A 5 6.42 3.40 4.80
C LEU A 5 6.15 3.34 3.29
N ILE A 6 6.01 2.14 2.76
CA ILE A 6 5.64 1.93 1.36
C ILE A 6 4.29 1.22 1.34
N ALA A 7 3.30 1.83 0.70
CA ALA A 7 1.98 1.22 0.53
C ALA A 7 1.95 0.45 -0.79
N ASN A 8 1.54 -0.81 -0.74
CA ASN A 8 1.50 -1.67 -1.91
C ASN A 8 0.20 -2.45 -1.96
N ASP A 9 -0.55 -2.32 -3.05
CA ASP A 9 -1.79 -3.07 -3.28
C ASP A 9 -1.63 -4.19 -4.31
N GLY A 10 -0.40 -4.42 -4.77
CA GLY A 10 -0.12 -5.42 -5.78
C GLY A 10 -0.29 -4.95 -7.22
N SER A 11 -0.74 -3.72 -7.44
CA SER A 11 -0.87 -3.18 -8.78
C SER A 11 0.51 -2.91 -9.39
N ARG A 12 0.55 -2.74 -10.72
CA ARG A 12 1.78 -2.44 -11.43
C ARG A 12 2.45 -1.16 -10.95
N LEU A 13 1.67 -0.11 -10.77
CA LEU A 13 2.19 1.18 -10.30
C LEU A 13 2.68 1.08 -8.86
N ALA A 14 1.98 0.34 -8.01
CA ALA A 14 2.43 0.10 -6.65
C ALA A 14 3.76 -0.66 -6.63
N GLY A 15 3.99 -1.56 -7.59
CA GLY A 15 5.28 -2.22 -7.76
C GLY A 15 6.39 -1.26 -8.13
N GLN A 16 6.09 -0.28 -8.98
CA GLN A 16 7.04 0.79 -9.30
C GLN A 16 7.33 1.65 -8.07
N ALA A 17 6.29 1.98 -7.29
CA ALA A 17 6.45 2.72 -6.05
C ALA A 17 7.30 1.95 -5.04
N LEU A 18 7.11 0.64 -4.95
CA LEU A 18 7.92 -0.21 -4.09
C LEU A 18 9.40 -0.11 -4.47
N ASN A 19 9.72 -0.24 -5.76
CA ASN A 19 11.10 -0.16 -6.22
C ASN A 19 11.72 1.19 -5.93
N GLU A 20 11.00 2.28 -6.19
CA GLU A 20 11.48 3.64 -5.90
C GLU A 20 11.68 3.86 -4.39
N GLY A 21 10.74 3.40 -3.58
CA GLY A 21 10.83 3.51 -2.13
C GLY A 21 11.99 2.71 -1.56
N LEU A 22 12.21 1.50 -2.06
CA LEU A 22 13.33 0.67 -1.62
C LEU A 22 14.68 1.27 -2.03
N ALA A 23 14.77 1.81 -3.25
CA ALA A 23 16.00 2.47 -3.69
C ALA A 23 16.32 3.69 -2.81
N LEU A 24 15.31 4.49 -2.50
CA LEU A 24 15.47 5.65 -1.64
C LEU A 24 15.89 5.23 -0.22
N ALA A 25 15.24 4.22 0.34
CA ALA A 25 15.60 3.71 1.67
C ALA A 25 17.05 3.23 1.70
N LYS A 26 17.49 2.55 0.65
CA LYS A 26 18.86 2.09 0.56
C LYS A 26 19.84 3.25 0.54
N ASP A 27 19.56 4.28 -0.25
CA ASP A 27 20.42 5.46 -0.35
C ASP A 27 20.51 6.23 0.98
N LEU A 28 19.39 6.28 1.72
CA LEU A 28 19.32 6.98 3.01
C LEU A 28 19.81 6.13 4.19
N GLY A 29 19.97 4.82 4.00
CA GLY A 29 20.27 3.92 5.10
C GLY A 29 19.10 3.69 6.04
N ASP A 30 17.88 3.84 5.53
CA ASP A 30 16.66 3.68 6.30
C ASP A 30 16.10 2.26 6.21
N ARG A 31 15.30 1.89 7.19
CA ARG A 31 14.48 0.66 7.13
C ARG A 31 13.13 0.98 6.48
N VAL A 32 12.42 -0.05 6.11
CA VAL A 32 11.13 0.08 5.43
C VAL A 32 10.07 -0.74 6.16
N VAL A 33 8.86 -0.20 6.22
CA VAL A 33 7.66 -0.98 6.51
C VAL A 33 6.80 -0.98 5.25
N ILE A 34 6.41 -2.17 4.81
CA ILE A 34 5.56 -2.33 3.62
C ILE A 34 4.16 -2.67 4.11
N VAL A 35 3.19 -1.86 3.74
CA VAL A 35 1.81 -1.98 4.21
C VAL A 35 0.91 -2.35 3.05
N THR A 36 0.10 -3.38 3.24
CA THR A 36 -0.99 -3.72 2.34
C THR A 36 -2.28 -3.67 3.14
N VAL A 37 -3.29 -3.02 2.57
CA VAL A 37 -4.61 -2.89 3.20
C VAL A 37 -5.62 -3.68 2.39
N TRP A 38 -6.39 -4.52 3.05
CA TRP A 38 -7.48 -5.25 2.42
C TRP A 38 -8.80 -4.80 3.02
N GLN A 39 -9.87 -4.98 2.23
CA GLN A 39 -11.21 -4.59 2.66
C GLN A 39 -12.13 -5.79 2.58
N ILE A 40 -13.10 -5.85 3.49
CA ILE A 40 -14.16 -6.85 3.40
C ILE A 40 -14.99 -6.53 2.14
N PRO A 41 -15.12 -7.49 1.21
CA PRO A 41 -15.86 -7.23 -0.01
C PRO A 41 -17.33 -6.95 0.25
N VAL A 42 -17.91 -6.02 -0.54
CA VAL A 42 -19.35 -5.77 -0.54
C VAL A 42 -19.88 -6.03 -1.94
N GLY A 43 -21.13 -6.46 -2.03
CA GLY A 43 -21.78 -6.72 -3.30
C GLY A 43 -22.06 -5.43 -4.08
N GLU A 44 -22.60 -5.58 -5.27
CA GLU A 44 -22.99 -4.44 -6.10
C GLU A 44 -23.92 -3.51 -5.34
N PHE A 45 -23.74 -2.22 -5.54
CA PHE A 45 -24.49 -1.17 -4.87
C PHE A 45 -24.41 -1.21 -3.34
N GLY A 46 -23.34 -1.81 -2.81
CA GLY A 46 -23.14 -1.88 -1.37
C GLY A 46 -23.94 -2.98 -0.67
N ALA A 47 -24.63 -3.82 -1.43
CA ALA A 47 -25.38 -4.94 -0.84
C ALA A 47 -24.41 -5.99 -0.30
N PRO A 48 -24.69 -6.60 0.86
CA PRO A 48 -23.83 -7.65 1.40
C PRO A 48 -23.94 -8.92 0.58
N TYR A 49 -22.81 -9.63 0.47
CA TYR A 49 -22.82 -10.98 -0.09
C TYR A 49 -23.50 -11.97 0.87
N PRO A 50 -24.04 -13.09 0.36
CA PRO A 50 -24.52 -14.16 1.25
C PRO A 50 -23.40 -14.62 2.18
N PRO A 51 -23.71 -15.05 3.42
CA PRO A 51 -22.68 -15.43 4.40
C PRO A 51 -21.68 -16.47 3.89
N PHE A 52 -22.13 -17.46 3.13
CA PHE A 52 -21.24 -18.50 2.61
C PHE A 52 -20.26 -17.95 1.56
N ALA A 53 -20.64 -16.89 0.83
CA ALA A 53 -19.78 -16.25 -0.16
C ALA A 53 -18.80 -15.28 0.50
N ILE A 54 -19.20 -14.64 1.60
CA ILE A 54 -18.34 -13.67 2.32
C ILE A 54 -17.09 -14.35 2.86
N ASP A 55 -17.21 -15.51 3.49
CA ASP A 55 -16.04 -16.20 4.05
C ASP A 55 -15.01 -16.54 2.98
N GLU A 56 -15.46 -16.99 1.82
CA GLU A 56 -14.56 -17.31 0.71
C GLU A 56 -13.91 -16.07 0.14
N LEU A 57 -14.66 -14.97 0.00
CA LEU A 57 -14.14 -13.71 -0.52
C LEU A 57 -13.11 -13.11 0.43
N ILE A 58 -13.38 -13.16 1.73
CA ILE A 58 -12.41 -12.69 2.74
C ILE A 58 -11.12 -13.50 2.63
N ARG A 59 -11.23 -14.81 2.53
CA ARG A 59 -10.06 -15.69 2.40
C ARG A 59 -9.21 -15.31 1.18
N VAL A 60 -9.87 -15.13 0.03
CA VAL A 60 -9.19 -14.81 -1.22
C VAL A 60 -8.50 -13.44 -1.12
N GLU A 61 -9.18 -12.44 -0.59
CA GLU A 61 -8.62 -11.09 -0.45
C GLU A 61 -7.41 -11.07 0.50
N LYS A 62 -7.52 -11.77 1.64
CA LYS A 62 -6.41 -11.85 2.60
C LYS A 62 -5.22 -12.59 2.02
N GLU A 63 -5.45 -13.70 1.35
CA GLU A 63 -4.36 -14.48 0.72
C GLU A 63 -3.65 -13.65 -0.35
N HIS A 64 -4.41 -12.90 -1.15
CA HIS A 64 -3.82 -12.01 -2.13
C HIS A 64 -2.95 -10.94 -1.47
N ALA A 65 -3.46 -10.30 -0.43
CA ALA A 65 -2.71 -9.27 0.29
C ALA A 65 -1.44 -9.83 0.96
N GLU A 66 -1.53 -11.02 1.54
CA GLU A 66 -0.38 -11.70 2.14
C GLU A 66 0.68 -12.01 1.08
N LYS A 67 0.27 -12.44 -0.11
CA LYS A 67 1.19 -12.70 -1.21
C LYS A 67 1.89 -11.42 -1.67
N VAL A 68 1.17 -10.32 -1.75
CA VAL A 68 1.75 -9.03 -2.10
C VAL A 68 2.85 -8.67 -1.09
N LEU A 69 2.60 -8.87 0.20
CA LEU A 69 3.58 -8.59 1.24
C LEU A 69 4.78 -9.53 1.17
N ASP A 70 4.56 -10.82 0.95
CA ASP A 70 5.65 -11.78 0.83
C ASP A 70 6.56 -11.45 -0.37
N ASP A 71 5.97 -11.14 -1.52
CA ASP A 71 6.72 -10.77 -2.71
C ASP A 71 7.50 -9.46 -2.47
N SER A 72 6.88 -8.51 -1.79
CA SER A 72 7.52 -7.24 -1.45
C SER A 72 8.71 -7.41 -0.50
N ALA A 73 8.55 -8.26 0.51
CA ALA A 73 9.63 -8.58 1.45
C ALA A 73 10.80 -9.25 0.74
N ALA A 74 10.50 -10.16 -0.20
CA ALA A 74 11.53 -10.81 -1.00
C ALA A 74 12.30 -9.78 -1.84
N ARG A 75 11.59 -8.82 -2.42
CA ARG A 75 12.21 -7.75 -3.22
C ARG A 75 13.13 -6.89 -2.36
N ALA A 76 12.69 -6.52 -1.16
CA ALA A 76 13.52 -5.75 -0.23
C ALA A 76 14.80 -6.52 0.11
N ARG A 77 14.68 -7.82 0.36
CA ARG A 77 15.83 -8.69 0.65
C ARG A 77 16.83 -8.70 -0.49
N GLU A 78 16.34 -8.83 -1.73
CA GLU A 78 17.21 -8.79 -2.91
C GLU A 78 18.03 -7.51 -2.98
N LEU A 79 17.46 -6.40 -2.55
CA LEU A 79 18.11 -5.09 -2.61
C LEU A 79 18.92 -4.77 -1.34
N GLY A 80 18.90 -5.66 -0.35
CA GLY A 80 19.63 -5.44 0.88
C GLY A 80 19.01 -4.40 1.80
N VAL A 81 17.69 -4.19 1.72
CA VAL A 81 16.96 -3.23 2.54
C VAL A 81 16.25 -3.98 3.67
N GLU A 82 16.43 -3.51 4.90
CA GLU A 82 15.73 -4.06 6.06
C GLU A 82 14.25 -3.66 5.97
N ALA A 83 13.36 -4.65 5.94
CA ALA A 83 11.94 -4.41 5.75
C ALA A 83 11.09 -5.26 6.69
N GLU A 84 10.05 -4.66 7.23
CA GLU A 84 8.95 -5.34 7.91
C GLU A 84 7.73 -5.24 7.03
N THR A 85 6.78 -6.15 7.20
CA THR A 85 5.51 -6.12 6.49
C THR A 85 4.37 -5.98 7.49
N GLU A 86 3.31 -5.30 7.07
CA GLU A 86 2.13 -5.11 7.90
C GLU A 86 0.87 -5.25 7.04
N LEU A 87 0.00 -6.17 7.45
CA LEU A 87 -1.31 -6.36 6.83
C LEU A 87 -2.35 -5.64 7.66
N ARG A 88 -3.14 -4.79 7.03
CA ARG A 88 -4.19 -4.05 7.72
C ARG A 88 -5.52 -4.25 7.01
N GLU A 89 -6.60 -4.16 7.79
CA GLU A 89 -7.97 -4.24 7.29
C GLU A 89 -8.63 -2.88 7.46
N GLY A 90 -9.30 -2.39 6.43
CA GLY A 90 -10.07 -1.15 6.51
C GLY A 90 -9.98 -0.32 5.25
N PHE A 91 -10.18 0.97 5.40
CA PHE A 91 -10.09 1.92 4.30
C PHE A 91 -8.62 2.27 4.04
N PRO A 92 -8.12 2.05 2.82
CA PRO A 92 -6.69 2.18 2.55
C PRO A 92 -6.05 3.49 3.00
N ALA A 93 -6.63 4.63 2.65
CA ALA A 93 -6.02 5.91 3.01
C ALA A 93 -5.93 6.11 4.52
N GLU A 94 -6.99 5.73 5.25
CA GLU A 94 -7.02 5.84 6.71
C GLU A 94 -5.98 4.92 7.35
N GLU A 95 -5.92 3.66 6.88
CA GLU A 95 -5.02 2.66 7.45
C GLU A 95 -3.56 2.95 7.16
N ILE A 96 -3.26 3.45 5.96
CA ILE A 96 -1.90 3.86 5.60
C ILE A 96 -1.44 5.00 6.52
N CYS A 97 -2.26 6.01 6.71
CA CYS A 97 -1.91 7.14 7.57
C CYS A 97 -1.80 6.72 9.04
N ALA A 98 -2.68 5.84 9.51
CA ALA A 98 -2.60 5.31 10.86
C ALA A 98 -1.30 4.54 11.09
N ALA A 99 -0.93 3.68 10.16
CA ALA A 99 0.33 2.93 10.24
C ALA A 99 1.53 3.89 10.27
N ALA A 100 1.50 4.93 9.44
CA ALA A 100 2.57 5.92 9.38
C ALA A 100 2.74 6.65 10.73
N ASP A 101 1.63 7.03 11.35
CA ASP A 101 1.68 7.71 12.64
C ASP A 101 2.12 6.78 13.76
N GLU A 102 1.60 5.56 13.80
CA GLU A 102 1.98 4.56 14.80
C GLU A 102 3.46 4.25 14.78
N ARG A 103 4.05 4.21 13.59
CA ARG A 103 5.47 3.87 13.42
C ARG A 103 6.40 5.09 13.37
N GLY A 104 5.84 6.28 13.35
CA GLY A 104 6.63 7.51 13.30
C GLY A 104 7.52 7.59 12.08
N VAL A 105 7.00 7.24 10.91
CA VAL A 105 7.80 7.20 9.68
C VAL A 105 8.22 8.59 9.22
N ARG A 106 9.35 8.67 8.51
CA ARG A 106 9.78 9.93 7.94
C ARG A 106 9.10 10.26 6.62
N LEU A 107 8.57 9.25 5.92
CA LEU A 107 8.06 9.40 4.57
C LEU A 107 7.07 8.29 4.25
N ILE A 108 6.00 8.63 3.56
CA ILE A 108 5.04 7.67 2.99
C ILE A 108 5.28 7.63 1.49
N VAL A 109 5.46 6.45 0.91
CA VAL A 109 5.64 6.26 -0.52
C VAL A 109 4.49 5.44 -1.06
N LEU A 110 3.85 5.92 -2.11
CA LEU A 110 2.77 5.18 -2.77
C LEU A 110 2.64 5.60 -4.23
N GLY A 111 1.97 4.76 -5.02
CA GLY A 111 1.66 5.11 -6.40
C GLY A 111 0.57 6.16 -6.47
N SER A 112 0.60 6.97 -7.51
CA SER A 112 -0.39 8.03 -7.69
C SER A 112 -1.81 7.50 -7.93
N HIS A 113 -1.92 6.24 -8.38
CA HIS A 113 -3.18 5.53 -8.50
C HIS A 113 -2.87 4.03 -8.43
N GLY A 114 -3.87 3.18 -8.53
CA GLY A 114 -3.69 1.73 -8.43
C GLY A 114 -4.79 1.07 -7.64
N TRP A 115 -5.19 1.59 -6.53
CA TRP A 115 -6.18 1.04 -5.61
C TRP A 115 -7.61 1.12 -6.17
N GLY A 116 -7.86 0.48 -7.34
CA GLY A 116 -9.13 0.56 -8.05
C GLY A 116 -9.28 1.83 -8.85
N ALA A 117 -8.19 2.42 -9.28
CA ALA A 117 -8.15 3.74 -9.87
C ALA A 117 -8.89 3.86 -11.20
N ILE A 118 -9.54 4.98 -11.34
CA ILE A 118 -10.11 5.43 -12.62
C ILE A 118 -9.02 6.29 -13.29
N ARG A 119 -8.62 5.92 -14.50
CA ARG A 119 -7.51 6.56 -15.21
C ARG A 119 -7.70 8.06 -15.49
N SER A 120 -8.94 8.52 -15.46
CA SER A 120 -9.25 9.94 -15.73
C SER A 120 -8.91 10.87 -14.57
N ILE A 121 -8.52 10.32 -13.41
CA ILE A 121 -8.19 11.11 -12.23
C ILE A 121 -6.67 11.13 -12.09
N LEU A 122 -6.08 12.32 -11.99
CA LEU A 122 -4.63 12.51 -11.87
C LEU A 122 -4.05 11.79 -10.67
N HIS A 123 -4.81 11.69 -9.59
CA HIS A 123 -4.44 10.95 -8.39
C HIS A 123 -5.56 9.99 -8.05
N GLY A 124 -5.26 8.73 -7.81
CA GLY A 124 -6.25 7.77 -7.35
C GLY A 124 -6.86 8.19 -6.02
N SER A 125 -8.02 7.62 -5.69
CA SER A 125 -8.75 7.96 -4.46
C SER A 125 -7.92 7.73 -3.19
N VAL A 126 -7.09 6.68 -3.18
CA VAL A 126 -6.22 6.39 -2.04
C VAL A 126 -5.13 7.45 -1.92
N ALA A 127 -4.46 7.79 -3.04
CA ALA A 127 -3.43 8.82 -3.04
C ALA A 127 -3.99 10.17 -2.57
N ALA A 128 -5.15 10.57 -3.09
CA ALA A 128 -5.82 11.80 -2.67
C ALA A 128 -6.15 11.76 -1.17
N GLY A 129 -6.67 10.64 -0.69
CA GLY A 129 -7.01 10.47 0.72
C GLY A 129 -5.78 10.54 1.62
N VAL A 130 -4.68 9.94 1.22
CA VAL A 130 -3.42 10.01 1.96
C VAL A 130 -2.89 11.43 1.99
N LEU A 131 -2.87 12.12 0.84
CA LEU A 131 -2.41 13.51 0.79
C LEU A 131 -3.24 14.43 1.68
N HIS A 132 -4.53 14.17 1.78
CA HIS A 132 -5.42 14.97 2.62
C HIS A 132 -5.22 14.72 4.11
N ARG A 133 -4.92 13.47 4.50
CA ARG A 133 -4.85 13.03 5.89
C ARG A 133 -3.44 13.00 6.47
N ALA A 134 -2.43 12.84 5.64
CA ALA A 134 -1.07 12.56 6.11
C ALA A 134 -0.48 13.74 6.88
N LYS A 135 0.18 13.40 7.98
CA LYS A 135 0.97 14.34 8.78
C LYS A 135 2.46 14.21 8.47
N ARG A 136 2.81 13.31 7.57
CA ARG A 136 4.18 13.01 7.16
C ARG A 136 4.37 13.40 5.71
N PRO A 137 5.60 13.67 5.27
CA PRO A 137 5.86 13.85 3.85
C PRO A 137 5.39 12.65 3.04
N VAL A 138 4.91 12.92 1.83
CA VAL A 138 4.38 11.88 0.94
C VAL A 138 5.09 11.98 -0.39
N LEU A 139 5.62 10.86 -0.85
CA LEU A 139 6.19 10.74 -2.18
C LEU A 139 5.22 9.94 -3.04
N LEU A 140 4.68 10.59 -4.06
CA LEU A 140 3.83 9.92 -5.05
C LEU A 140 4.68 9.50 -6.24
N VAL A 141 4.63 8.21 -6.54
CA VAL A 141 5.33 7.69 -7.71
C VAL A 141 4.35 7.62 -8.87
N ARG A 142 4.70 8.26 -9.96
CA ARG A 142 3.86 8.30 -11.17
C ARG A 142 4.30 7.21 -12.13
N GLY A 143 3.31 6.61 -12.81
CA GLY A 143 3.61 5.62 -13.83
C GLY A 143 4.21 6.27 -15.07
N GLN A 144 5.05 5.52 -15.77
CA GLN A 144 5.71 6.02 -16.97
C GLN A 144 4.77 6.18 -18.16
N ASP A 145 3.63 5.49 -18.11
CA ASP A 145 2.63 5.51 -19.19
C ASP A 145 1.46 6.46 -18.91
N ASP A 146 1.58 7.28 -17.90
CA ASP A 146 0.52 8.21 -17.49
C ASP A 146 0.66 9.58 -18.12
#